data_6ac4ef852f1ce4ece8a4fd8af9cddd84
#
_entry.id   6ac4ef852f1ce4ece8a4fd8af9cddd84
#
_cell.length_a   1.000
_cell.length_b   1.000
_cell.length_c   1.000
_cell.angle_alpha   90.00
_cell.angle_beta   90.00
_cell.angle_gamma   90.00
#
_symmetry.space_group_name_H-M   'P 1'
#
loop_
_entity.id
_entity.type
_entity.pdbx_description
1 polymer ?
#
loop_
_entity_poly.entity_id
_entity_poly.type
_entity_poly.pdbx_seq_one_letter_code
_entity_poly.pdbx_strand_id
1 'polypeptide(L)'
;QVIATYQAPSITLPEDIYVCGSSIGTAWTTWRPMALINGMAGNFFTIVYLPNDAEFKWGTYPQQWLGHADFKTIDDQAGADVSDNGGNVKVKNGGWYTLYIKGKINGEAIDYTLTFYPAQLLVTGDANGGFTPGTPSAPMIAPADNTGQWISAEFVSGGELRAYAQVGDFDWWKTEFTLLEGKVFWRENANIASNWNTDMGSEYSVNAGAGQKLYLTVGATEDGVDTGEVK
;
A
#
# COMPACT_ATOMS: atom_id res chain seq x y z
N GLN A 1 46.28 -3.09 -28.78
CA GLN A 1 45.83 -3.66 -27.48
C GLN A 1 44.47 -3.06 -27.18
N VAL A 2 43.40 -3.87 -27.24
CA VAL A 2 42.07 -3.45 -26.84
C VAL A 2 41.99 -3.67 -25.31
N ILE A 3 41.97 -2.59 -24.55
CA ILE A 3 41.74 -2.64 -23.11
C ILE A 3 40.21 -2.69 -22.92
N ALA A 4 39.69 -3.85 -22.58
CA ALA A 4 38.30 -3.99 -22.16
C ALA A 4 38.17 -3.29 -20.79
N THR A 5 37.47 -2.18 -20.76
CA THR A 5 37.07 -1.54 -19.50
C THR A 5 35.92 -2.36 -18.90
N TYR A 6 36.19 -3.02 -17.78
CA TYR A 6 35.14 -3.65 -16.97
C TYR A 6 34.26 -2.53 -16.39
N GLN A 7 32.99 -2.51 -16.77
CA GLN A 7 31.98 -1.65 -16.16
C GLN A 7 31.28 -2.49 -15.13
N ALA A 8 31.43 -2.15 -13.86
CA ALA A 8 30.68 -2.81 -12.79
C ALA A 8 29.15 -2.66 -13.06
N PRO A 9 28.34 -3.70 -12.79
CA PRO A 9 26.90 -3.60 -12.92
C PRO A 9 26.39 -2.44 -12.05
N SER A 10 25.59 -1.56 -12.64
CA SER A 10 24.95 -0.48 -11.89
C SER A 10 23.88 -1.06 -10.97
N ILE A 11 23.92 -0.68 -9.69
CA ILE A 11 22.87 -1.05 -8.73
C ILE A 11 21.59 -0.30 -9.12
N THR A 12 20.48 -1.02 -9.20
CA THR A 12 19.14 -0.49 -9.45
C THR A 12 18.25 -0.71 -8.23
N LEU A 13 17.32 0.22 -8.01
CA LEU A 13 16.26 0.03 -7.02
C LEU A 13 15.39 -1.16 -7.41
N PRO A 14 14.83 -1.91 -6.45
CA PRO A 14 13.94 -3.03 -6.75
C PRO A 14 12.69 -2.53 -7.47
N GLU A 15 12.15 -3.39 -8.33
CA GLU A 15 10.87 -3.15 -9.01
C GLU A 15 9.70 -3.48 -8.10
N ASP A 16 9.89 -4.45 -7.19
CA ASP A 16 8.87 -4.93 -6.26
C ASP A 16 9.40 -5.03 -4.84
N ILE A 17 8.50 -4.94 -3.87
CA ILE A 17 8.71 -5.32 -2.47
C ILE A 17 7.51 -6.12 -1.99
N TYR A 18 7.78 -7.12 -1.14
CA TYR A 18 6.79 -8.02 -0.56
C TYR A 18 6.95 -8.07 0.95
N VAL A 19 5.85 -8.33 1.65
CA VAL A 19 5.84 -8.62 3.09
C VAL A 19 5.15 -9.97 3.34
N CYS A 20 5.65 -10.70 4.33
CA CYS A 20 5.12 -12.02 4.72
C CYS A 20 5.20 -12.14 6.24
N GLY A 21 4.16 -12.61 6.90
CA GLY A 21 4.15 -12.61 8.36
C GLY A 21 3.08 -13.48 8.99
N SER A 22 3.04 -13.45 10.31
CA SER A 22 2.15 -14.27 11.13
C SER A 22 0.65 -13.97 10.94
N SER A 23 0.33 -12.81 10.38
CA SER A 23 -1.05 -12.32 10.19
C SER A 23 -1.30 -11.72 8.80
N ILE A 24 -0.42 -12.01 7.84
CA ILE A 24 -0.52 -11.52 6.46
C ILE A 24 -1.00 -12.66 5.58
N GLY A 25 -2.24 -12.58 5.08
CA GLY A 25 -2.88 -13.66 4.32
C GLY A 25 -2.80 -15.00 5.07
N THR A 26 -2.34 -16.06 4.40
CA THR A 26 -1.99 -17.32 5.06
C THR A 26 -0.63 -17.16 5.73
N ALA A 27 -0.60 -17.25 7.04
CA ALA A 27 0.57 -16.98 7.88
C ALA A 27 1.84 -17.64 7.35
N TRP A 28 2.89 -16.84 7.17
CA TRP A 28 4.24 -17.24 6.72
C TRP A 28 4.31 -17.91 5.33
N THR A 29 3.21 -17.87 4.56
CA THR A 29 3.15 -18.42 3.20
C THR A 29 2.75 -17.39 2.17
N THR A 30 1.86 -16.48 2.50
CA THR A 30 1.48 -15.37 1.61
C THR A 30 2.56 -14.30 1.59
N TRP A 31 3.11 -14.06 0.42
CA TRP A 31 3.98 -12.91 0.14
C TRP A 31 3.13 -11.80 -0.49
N ARG A 32 2.65 -10.90 0.36
CA ARG A 32 1.81 -9.78 -0.05
C ARG A 32 2.66 -8.75 -0.80
N PRO A 33 2.32 -8.44 -2.06
CA PRO A 33 3.00 -7.37 -2.79
C PRO A 33 2.67 -6.01 -2.15
N MET A 34 3.66 -5.13 -2.13
CA MET A 34 3.47 -3.73 -1.77
C MET A 34 3.27 -2.91 -3.04
N ALA A 35 2.37 -1.94 -3.01
CA ALA A 35 2.13 -1.03 -4.12
C ALA A 35 3.26 0.00 -4.24
N LEU A 36 3.68 0.30 -5.47
CA LEU A 36 4.62 1.39 -5.74
C LEU A 36 3.92 2.75 -5.58
N ILE A 37 4.55 3.68 -4.91
CA ILE A 37 4.13 5.08 -4.94
C ILE A 37 4.27 5.59 -6.38
N ASN A 38 3.20 6.11 -6.96
CA ASN A 38 3.12 6.47 -8.37
C ASN A 38 4.35 7.24 -8.87
N GLY A 39 5.08 6.61 -9.79
CA GLY A 39 6.26 7.19 -10.45
C GLY A 39 7.47 7.40 -9.53
N MET A 40 7.54 6.75 -8.37
CA MET A 40 8.60 6.92 -7.39
C MET A 40 9.36 5.61 -7.14
N ALA A 41 10.30 5.29 -8.01
CA ALA A 41 11.12 4.08 -7.89
C ALA A 41 11.67 3.90 -6.47
N GLY A 42 11.59 2.67 -5.96
CA GLY A 42 12.09 2.31 -4.63
C GLY A 42 11.21 2.77 -3.46
N ASN A 43 9.99 3.26 -3.71
CA ASN A 43 9.06 3.71 -2.67
C ASN A 43 7.79 2.86 -2.73
N PHE A 44 7.58 2.01 -1.73
CA PHE A 44 6.50 1.03 -1.70
C PHE A 44 5.69 1.13 -0.42
N PHE A 45 4.39 0.85 -0.50
CA PHE A 45 3.52 0.81 0.67
C PHE A 45 2.52 -0.34 0.60
N THR A 46 2.02 -0.72 1.75
CA THR A 46 0.87 -1.62 1.88
C THR A 46 0.10 -1.34 3.15
N ILE A 47 -1.18 -1.69 3.17
CA ILE A 47 -2.02 -1.61 4.36
C ILE A 47 -2.21 -3.02 4.90
N VAL A 48 -1.97 -3.19 6.19
CA VAL A 48 -2.08 -4.47 6.88
C VAL A 48 -2.68 -4.28 8.27
N TYR A 49 -3.39 -5.30 8.73
CA TYR A 49 -3.71 -5.48 10.14
C TYR A 49 -2.65 -6.37 10.78
N LEU A 50 -2.01 -5.88 11.80
CA LEU A 50 -1.05 -6.63 12.60
C LEU A 50 -1.59 -6.72 14.03
N PRO A 51 -1.99 -7.90 14.53
CA PRO A 51 -2.41 -8.06 15.92
C PRO A 51 -1.24 -7.83 16.88
N ASN A 52 -1.53 -7.75 18.19
CA ASN A 52 -0.48 -7.70 19.20
C ASN A 52 0.50 -8.85 19.01
N ASP A 53 1.78 -8.56 19.16
CA ASP A 53 2.89 -9.49 18.99
C ASP A 53 3.03 -10.11 17.59
N ALA A 54 2.39 -9.52 16.56
CA ALA A 54 2.58 -9.96 15.19
C ALA A 54 4.02 -9.78 14.73
N GLU A 55 4.45 -10.68 13.88
CA GLU A 55 5.79 -10.69 13.31
C GLU A 55 5.73 -10.78 11.79
N PHE A 56 6.66 -10.13 11.11
CA PHE A 56 6.79 -10.25 9.66
C PHE A 56 8.25 -10.14 9.18
N LYS A 57 8.43 -10.58 7.97
CA LYS A 57 9.62 -10.39 7.13
C LYS A 57 9.24 -9.72 5.83
N TRP A 58 10.24 -9.33 5.08
CA TRP A 58 10.06 -8.66 3.80
C TRP A 58 11.09 -9.15 2.77
N GLY A 59 10.95 -8.71 1.53
CA GLY A 59 11.89 -9.03 0.46
C GLY A 59 11.60 -8.27 -0.81
N THR A 60 12.57 -8.20 -1.73
CA THR A 60 12.40 -7.67 -3.08
C THR A 60 11.86 -8.71 -4.05
N TYR A 61 11.75 -9.95 -3.61
CA TYR A 61 11.06 -11.06 -4.27
C TYR A 61 10.54 -12.03 -3.20
N PRO A 62 9.51 -12.83 -3.49
CA PRO A 62 8.99 -13.82 -2.53
C PRO A 62 10.07 -14.79 -2.06
N GLN A 63 10.07 -15.11 -0.76
CA GLN A 63 11.01 -16.02 -0.09
C GLN A 63 12.43 -15.49 0.10
N GLN A 64 12.66 -14.19 -0.04
CA GLN A 64 13.97 -13.59 0.29
C GLN A 64 14.25 -13.53 1.80
N TRP A 65 13.23 -13.46 2.63
CA TRP A 65 13.31 -13.53 4.11
C TRP A 65 14.18 -12.46 4.79
N LEU A 66 14.22 -11.25 4.27
CA LEU A 66 14.83 -10.11 4.96
C LEU A 66 14.03 -9.75 6.20
N GLY A 67 14.68 -9.17 7.19
CA GLY A 67 14.03 -8.88 8.47
C GLY A 67 14.39 -7.53 9.08
N HIS A 68 14.32 -7.45 10.40
CA HIS A 68 14.52 -6.21 11.14
C HIS A 68 15.90 -5.59 10.88
N ALA A 69 16.97 -6.38 10.92
CA ALA A 69 18.34 -5.91 10.76
C ALA A 69 18.69 -5.44 9.33
N ASP A 70 17.85 -5.79 8.34
CA ASP A 70 18.03 -5.37 6.95
C ASP A 70 17.48 -3.96 6.67
N PHE A 71 16.76 -3.38 7.63
CA PHE A 71 16.42 -1.97 7.62
C PHE A 71 17.52 -1.13 8.29
N LYS A 72 18.00 -0.11 7.61
CA LYS A 72 18.89 0.88 8.20
C LYS A 72 18.21 1.71 9.27
N THR A 73 16.92 1.97 9.09
CA THR A 73 16.10 2.75 10.00
C THR A 73 14.68 2.19 9.99
N ILE A 74 14.09 2.07 11.18
CA ILE A 74 12.66 1.84 11.36
C ILE A 74 12.11 3.05 12.09
N ASP A 75 11.12 3.72 11.47
CA ASP A 75 10.45 4.90 11.99
C ASP A 75 9.01 4.55 12.35
N ASP A 76 8.71 4.54 13.64
CA ASP A 76 7.38 4.20 14.16
C ASP A 76 6.59 5.47 14.47
N GLN A 77 5.82 5.94 13.50
CA GLN A 77 4.91 7.07 13.64
C GLN A 77 3.50 6.66 14.06
N ALA A 78 3.26 5.37 14.21
CA ALA A 78 1.95 4.80 14.56
C ALA A 78 1.85 4.29 16.00
N GLY A 79 2.96 4.23 16.73
CA GLY A 79 3.01 3.65 18.08
C GLY A 79 2.89 2.12 18.10
N ALA A 80 3.41 1.46 17.06
CA ALA A 80 3.41 0.01 16.93
C ALA A 80 4.33 -0.69 17.96
N ASP A 81 5.29 0.03 18.53
CA ASP A 81 6.33 -0.48 19.45
C ASP A 81 7.11 -1.63 18.80
N VAL A 82 7.91 -1.25 17.81
CA VAL A 82 8.62 -2.18 16.91
C VAL A 82 9.93 -2.65 17.52
N SER A 83 10.22 -3.95 17.38
CA SER A 83 11.46 -4.56 17.87
C SER A 83 11.93 -5.70 16.98
N ASP A 84 13.18 -6.13 17.22
CA ASP A 84 13.71 -7.37 16.64
C ASP A 84 13.26 -8.58 17.48
N ASN A 85 12.77 -9.61 16.83
CA ASN A 85 12.55 -10.92 17.48
C ASN A 85 13.10 -12.05 16.61
N GLY A 86 14.32 -12.43 16.87
CA GLY A 86 14.98 -13.49 16.10
C GLY A 86 15.16 -13.17 14.62
N GLY A 87 15.33 -11.87 14.29
CA GLY A 87 15.46 -11.36 12.94
C GLY A 87 14.13 -11.01 12.27
N ASN A 88 12.98 -11.23 12.91
CA ASN A 88 11.69 -10.75 12.43
C ASN A 88 11.45 -9.31 12.88
N VAL A 89 10.68 -8.55 12.11
CA VAL A 89 10.10 -7.30 12.59
C VAL A 89 8.91 -7.66 13.46
N LYS A 90 8.99 -7.37 14.77
CA LYS A 90 7.92 -7.63 15.72
C LYS A 90 7.20 -6.34 16.08
N VAL A 91 5.86 -6.40 16.06
CA VAL A 91 4.96 -5.33 16.45
C VAL A 91 4.30 -5.71 17.78
N LYS A 92 4.51 -4.94 18.83
CA LYS A 92 3.92 -5.21 20.14
C LYS A 92 2.49 -4.73 20.25
N ASN A 93 2.21 -3.54 19.75
CA ASN A 93 0.86 -2.96 19.76
C ASN A 93 0.16 -3.27 18.45
N GLY A 94 -0.96 -4.00 18.52
CA GLY A 94 -1.73 -4.36 17.33
C GLY A 94 -2.57 -3.20 16.79
N GLY A 95 -2.82 -3.23 15.49
CA GLY A 95 -3.61 -2.22 14.80
C GLY A 95 -3.57 -2.33 13.29
N TRP A 96 -4.23 -1.38 12.64
CA TRP A 96 -4.11 -1.17 11.21
C TRP A 96 -2.95 -0.23 10.90
N TYR A 97 -2.02 -0.69 10.09
CA TYR A 97 -0.83 0.06 9.72
C TYR A 97 -0.70 0.22 8.21
N THR A 98 -0.23 1.38 7.80
CA THR A 98 0.40 1.55 6.50
C THR A 98 1.90 1.33 6.69
N LEU A 99 2.41 0.24 6.12
CA LEU A 99 3.85 0.00 6.04
C LEU A 99 4.39 0.69 4.80
N TYR A 100 5.39 1.54 4.97
CA TYR A 100 6.06 2.23 3.87
C TYR A 100 7.54 1.87 3.88
N ILE A 101 8.01 1.24 2.79
CA ILE A 101 9.41 0.87 2.62
C ILE A 101 10.01 1.74 1.52
N LYS A 102 11.12 2.40 1.85
CA LYS A 102 11.88 3.22 0.93
C LYS A 102 13.28 2.68 0.76
N GLY A 103 13.67 2.36 -0.48
CA GLY A 103 15.03 2.05 -0.87
C GLY A 103 15.74 3.30 -1.38
N LYS A 104 16.99 3.49 -0.99
CA LYS A 104 17.86 4.56 -1.48
C LYS A 104 19.23 3.97 -1.82
N ILE A 105 19.70 4.17 -3.06
CA ILE A 105 21.04 3.77 -3.48
C ILE A 105 22.07 4.59 -2.67
N ASN A 106 23.00 3.89 -2.06
CA ASN A 106 24.08 4.43 -1.26
C ASN A 106 25.40 3.71 -1.64
N GLY A 107 26.14 4.27 -2.58
CA GLY A 107 27.32 3.62 -3.16
C GLY A 107 26.95 2.33 -3.90
N GLU A 108 27.51 1.21 -3.45
CA GLU A 108 27.27 -0.13 -4.01
C GLU A 108 26.19 -0.92 -3.25
N ALA A 109 25.35 -0.26 -2.45
CA ALA A 109 24.29 -0.86 -1.66
C ALA A 109 22.99 -0.07 -1.78
N ILE A 110 21.90 -0.66 -1.30
CA ILE A 110 20.62 0.03 -1.12
C ILE A 110 20.34 0.07 0.37
N ASP A 111 20.19 1.27 0.91
CA ASP A 111 19.71 1.49 2.27
C ASP A 111 18.17 1.43 2.27
N TYR A 112 17.57 0.58 3.09
CA TYR A 112 16.13 0.49 3.24
C TYR A 112 15.68 1.14 4.55
N THR A 113 14.61 1.89 4.48
CA THR A 113 13.92 2.46 5.64
C THR A 113 12.49 1.94 5.65
N LEU A 114 12.01 1.50 6.83
CA LEU A 114 10.63 1.15 7.06
C LEU A 114 9.97 2.23 7.92
N THR A 115 8.84 2.76 7.49
CA THR A 115 8.02 3.66 8.30
C THR A 115 6.66 3.04 8.55
N PHE A 116 6.20 3.08 9.79
CA PHE A 116 4.85 2.74 10.20
C PHE A 116 4.02 4.01 10.31
N TYR A 117 2.96 4.10 9.53
CA TYR A 117 1.92 5.12 9.68
C TYR A 117 0.62 4.48 10.19
N PRO A 118 -0.22 5.21 10.95
CA PRO A 118 -1.60 4.78 11.15
C PRO A 118 -2.28 4.62 9.79
N ALA A 119 -2.93 3.47 9.55
CA ALA A 119 -3.57 3.24 8.26
C ALA A 119 -4.78 4.16 8.09
N GLN A 120 -4.87 4.79 6.92
CA GLN A 120 -6.03 5.58 6.51
C GLN A 120 -6.34 5.31 5.04
N LEU A 121 -7.56 4.90 4.77
CA LEU A 121 -8.15 4.83 3.45
C LEU A 121 -9.18 5.94 3.31
N LEU A 122 -9.16 6.65 2.20
CA LEU A 122 -10.00 7.83 1.99
C LEU A 122 -10.67 7.75 0.61
N VAL A 123 -11.83 8.38 0.50
CA VAL A 123 -12.57 8.54 -0.76
C VAL A 123 -12.64 10.01 -1.14
N THR A 124 -12.61 10.28 -2.44
CA THR A 124 -12.74 11.60 -3.05
C THR A 124 -13.45 11.47 -4.41
N GLY A 125 -13.67 12.56 -5.11
CA GLY A 125 -14.32 12.58 -6.41
C GLY A 125 -15.76 13.06 -6.36
N ASP A 126 -16.41 13.11 -7.51
CA ASP A 126 -17.77 13.66 -7.65
C ASP A 126 -18.78 12.97 -6.74
N ALA A 127 -18.68 11.65 -6.58
CA ALA A 127 -19.51 10.87 -5.66
C ALA A 127 -19.42 11.35 -4.21
N ASN A 128 -18.26 11.86 -3.80
CA ASN A 128 -18.00 12.40 -2.46
C ASN A 128 -18.09 13.95 -2.39
N GLY A 129 -18.65 14.61 -3.40
CA GLY A 129 -18.83 16.07 -3.43
C GLY A 129 -17.71 16.84 -4.11
N GLY A 130 -16.76 16.17 -4.76
CA GLY A 130 -15.72 16.77 -5.61
C GLY A 130 -14.28 16.43 -5.26
N PHE A 131 -13.38 17.06 -6.00
CA PHE A 131 -11.92 16.88 -5.89
C PHE A 131 -11.21 18.07 -5.23
N THR A 132 -11.94 19.09 -4.81
CA THR A 132 -11.35 20.33 -4.32
C THR A 132 -10.63 20.10 -2.98
N PRO A 133 -9.39 20.61 -2.81
CA PRO A 133 -8.73 20.61 -1.52
C PRO A 133 -9.63 21.27 -0.46
N GLY A 134 -9.94 20.57 0.63
CA GLY A 134 -10.88 21.03 1.64
C GLY A 134 -12.33 20.58 1.44
N THR A 135 -12.73 20.11 0.25
CA THR A 135 -13.89 19.22 0.14
C THR A 135 -13.40 17.85 0.60
N PRO A 136 -13.97 17.27 1.62
CA PRO A 136 -13.23 16.31 2.39
C PRO A 136 -12.99 15.04 1.59
N SER A 137 -11.73 14.69 1.43
CA SER A 137 -11.40 13.30 1.37
C SER A 137 -11.96 12.68 2.64
N ALA A 138 -13.02 11.94 2.53
CA ALA A 138 -13.66 11.37 3.69
C ALA A 138 -12.94 10.08 4.09
N PRO A 139 -12.48 9.96 5.34
CA PRO A 139 -11.87 8.74 5.81
C PRO A 139 -12.90 7.61 5.86
N MET A 140 -12.46 6.42 5.44
CA MET A 140 -13.21 5.19 5.63
C MET A 140 -13.10 4.72 7.08
N ILE A 141 -14.12 4.03 7.56
CA ILE A 141 -14.12 3.41 8.89
C ILE A 141 -13.39 2.07 8.78
N ALA A 142 -12.31 1.93 9.54
CA ALA A 142 -11.57 0.68 9.64
C ALA A 142 -12.36 -0.35 10.45
N PRO A 143 -12.35 -1.64 10.07
CA PRO A 143 -12.88 -2.71 10.92
C PRO A 143 -11.96 -2.95 12.13
N ALA A 144 -12.47 -3.69 13.12
CA ALA A 144 -11.71 -4.03 14.32
C ALA A 144 -10.45 -4.86 14.01
N ASP A 145 -10.50 -5.68 12.97
CA ASP A 145 -9.43 -6.53 12.49
C ASP A 145 -9.61 -6.85 10.99
N ASN A 146 -8.74 -7.70 10.44
CA ASN A 146 -8.76 -8.07 9.02
C ASN A 146 -9.89 -9.03 8.60
N THR A 147 -10.78 -9.42 9.50
CA THR A 147 -11.96 -10.22 9.17
C THR A 147 -13.14 -9.36 8.73
N GLY A 148 -13.11 -8.05 9.01
CA GLY A 148 -14.14 -7.09 8.62
C GLY A 148 -13.78 -6.32 7.35
N GLN A 149 -14.64 -5.39 6.99
CA GLN A 149 -14.47 -4.50 5.83
C GLN A 149 -14.26 -3.07 6.26
N TRP A 150 -13.40 -2.36 5.55
CA TRP A 150 -13.36 -0.90 5.55
C TRP A 150 -14.59 -0.38 4.84
N ILE A 151 -15.26 0.62 5.41
CA ILE A 151 -16.53 1.12 4.90
C ILE A 151 -16.46 2.65 4.79
N SER A 152 -16.78 3.20 3.62
CA SER A 152 -16.91 4.64 3.45
C SER A 152 -18.21 5.18 4.08
N ALA A 153 -18.29 6.50 4.26
CA ALA A 153 -19.59 7.15 4.42
C ALA A 153 -20.44 6.95 3.15
N GLU A 154 -21.74 7.23 3.25
CA GLU A 154 -22.61 7.27 2.08
C GLU A 154 -22.18 8.39 1.14
N PHE A 155 -22.14 8.07 -0.17
CA PHE A 155 -21.82 9.07 -1.17
C PHE A 155 -22.96 10.10 -1.29
N VAL A 156 -22.55 11.37 -1.35
CA VAL A 156 -23.52 12.50 -1.34
C VAL A 156 -24.15 12.73 -2.69
N SER A 157 -23.54 12.23 -3.77
CA SER A 157 -24.02 12.39 -5.16
C SER A 157 -23.66 11.17 -5.99
N GLY A 158 -24.18 11.12 -7.22
CA GLY A 158 -23.68 10.21 -8.23
C GLY A 158 -22.47 10.80 -8.94
N GLY A 159 -21.58 9.93 -9.42
CA GLY A 159 -20.45 10.34 -10.22
C GLY A 159 -19.19 9.54 -9.99
N GLU A 160 -18.07 10.08 -10.43
CA GLU A 160 -16.76 9.43 -10.33
C GLU A 160 -16.32 9.27 -8.88
N LEU A 161 -15.93 8.06 -8.54
CA LEU A 161 -15.33 7.72 -7.24
C LEU A 161 -13.83 7.52 -7.41
N ARG A 162 -13.06 8.18 -6.56
CA ARG A 162 -11.63 7.93 -6.35
C ARG A 162 -11.40 7.51 -4.91
N ALA A 163 -10.43 6.64 -4.73
CA ALA A 163 -10.01 6.19 -3.42
C ALA A 163 -8.49 6.12 -3.33
N TYR A 164 -7.94 6.32 -2.15
CA TYR A 164 -6.50 6.32 -1.94
C TYR A 164 -6.13 5.95 -0.51
N ALA A 165 -4.87 5.57 -0.32
CA ALA A 165 -4.26 5.42 0.99
C ALA A 165 -3.50 6.69 1.37
N GLN A 166 -3.64 7.19 2.60
CA GLN A 166 -2.73 8.22 3.09
C GLN A 166 -1.39 7.59 3.45
N VAL A 167 -0.32 8.05 2.81
CA VAL A 167 1.05 7.61 3.08
C VAL A 167 1.90 8.85 3.33
N GLY A 168 2.23 9.13 4.58
CA GLY A 168 2.95 10.35 4.93
C GLY A 168 2.31 11.60 4.31
N ASP A 169 3.13 12.44 3.68
CA ASP A 169 2.70 13.69 3.04
C ASP A 169 2.51 13.58 1.52
N PHE A 170 2.42 12.36 0.98
CA PHE A 170 2.17 12.20 -0.45
C PHE A 170 0.78 12.67 -0.83
N ASP A 171 0.68 13.34 -1.98
CA ASP A 171 -0.58 13.70 -2.58
C ASP A 171 -1.44 12.46 -2.86
N TRP A 172 -2.76 12.57 -2.73
CA TRP A 172 -3.72 11.50 -2.89
C TRP A 172 -3.55 10.71 -4.21
N TRP A 173 -3.25 11.37 -5.32
CA TRP A 173 -3.08 10.74 -6.63
C TRP A 173 -1.78 9.91 -6.75
N LYS A 174 -0.88 10.00 -5.77
CA LYS A 174 0.32 9.16 -5.68
C LYS A 174 0.03 7.75 -5.15
N THR A 175 -1.07 7.60 -4.46
CA THR A 175 -1.47 6.40 -3.72
C THR A 175 -2.92 6.01 -3.99
N GLU A 176 -3.46 6.49 -5.11
CA GLU A 176 -4.83 6.18 -5.50
C GLU A 176 -4.97 4.76 -6.04
N PHE A 177 -6.15 4.22 -5.91
CA PHE A 177 -6.55 2.94 -6.48
C PHE A 177 -7.96 3.00 -7.07
N THR A 178 -8.26 2.03 -7.91
CA THR A 178 -9.60 1.73 -8.42
C THR A 178 -9.94 0.27 -8.19
N LEU A 179 -11.14 -0.13 -8.58
CA LEU A 179 -11.57 -1.52 -8.58
C LEU A 179 -11.64 -2.04 -10.01
N LEU A 180 -11.01 -3.19 -10.26
CA LEU A 180 -11.15 -3.94 -11.49
C LEU A 180 -11.64 -5.33 -11.14
N GLU A 181 -12.83 -5.71 -11.63
CA GLU A 181 -13.46 -7.01 -11.34
C GLU A 181 -13.52 -7.33 -9.84
N GLY A 182 -13.81 -6.31 -9.01
CA GLY A 182 -13.86 -6.43 -7.55
C GLY A 182 -12.50 -6.52 -6.86
N LYS A 183 -11.40 -6.34 -7.56
CA LYS A 183 -10.05 -6.29 -6.99
C LYS A 183 -9.55 -4.86 -6.93
N VAL A 184 -8.75 -4.56 -5.90
CA VAL A 184 -8.05 -3.27 -5.78
C VAL A 184 -6.91 -3.21 -6.78
N PHE A 185 -6.89 -2.16 -7.59
CA PHE A 185 -5.87 -1.89 -8.58
C PHE A 185 -5.21 -0.53 -8.30
N TRP A 186 -3.94 -0.54 -7.92
CA TRP A 186 -3.17 0.65 -7.59
C TRP A 186 -2.62 1.35 -8.83
N ARG A 187 -2.63 2.69 -8.82
CA ARG A 187 -2.01 3.50 -9.87
C ARG A 187 -0.52 3.70 -9.58
N GLU A 188 0.31 2.80 -10.08
CA GLU A 188 1.73 2.71 -9.70
C GLU A 188 2.69 3.50 -10.60
N ASN A 189 2.25 3.99 -11.74
CA ASN A 189 3.14 4.69 -12.66
C ASN A 189 2.43 5.80 -13.45
N ALA A 190 3.22 6.70 -14.03
CA ALA A 190 2.74 7.85 -14.77
C ALA A 190 2.06 7.52 -16.12
N ASN A 191 2.23 6.30 -16.64
CA ASN A 191 1.56 5.85 -17.85
C ASN A 191 0.10 5.50 -17.60
N ILE A 192 -0.25 5.23 -16.34
CA ILE A 192 -1.63 5.11 -15.89
C ILE A 192 -2.11 6.52 -15.61
N ALA A 193 -2.95 7.08 -16.47
CA ALA A 193 -3.43 8.43 -16.30
C ALA A 193 -4.29 8.60 -15.04
N SER A 194 -4.41 9.83 -14.57
CA SER A 194 -5.29 10.15 -13.44
C SER A 194 -6.77 9.96 -13.78
N ASN A 195 -7.11 10.00 -15.06
CA ASN A 195 -8.45 9.72 -15.54
C ASN A 195 -8.56 8.25 -15.99
N TRP A 196 -8.87 7.36 -15.06
CA TRP A 196 -9.03 5.94 -15.31
C TRP A 196 -9.99 5.60 -16.46
N ASN A 197 -11.06 6.39 -16.62
CA ASN A 197 -12.06 6.19 -17.66
C ASN A 197 -11.53 6.35 -19.08
N THR A 198 -10.57 7.23 -19.26
CA THR A 198 -10.10 7.63 -20.59
C THR A 198 -8.94 6.77 -21.06
N ASP A 199 -8.02 6.45 -20.17
CA ASP A 199 -6.73 5.89 -20.56
C ASP A 199 -6.58 4.40 -20.26
N MET A 200 -7.38 3.88 -19.32
CA MET A 200 -7.35 2.47 -18.94
C MET A 200 -8.55 1.67 -19.46
N GLY A 201 -9.57 2.37 -19.99
CA GLY A 201 -10.85 1.77 -20.34
C GLY A 201 -11.90 1.92 -19.23
N SER A 202 -13.16 1.75 -19.60
CA SER A 202 -14.30 1.97 -18.70
C SER A 202 -14.36 0.98 -17.55
N GLU A 203 -13.75 -0.19 -17.69
CA GLU A 203 -13.67 -1.23 -16.66
C GLU A 203 -12.87 -0.81 -15.43
N TYR A 204 -11.96 0.16 -15.57
CA TYR A 204 -11.18 0.74 -14.45
C TYR A 204 -11.88 1.93 -13.80
N SER A 205 -13.04 2.33 -14.33
CA SER A 205 -13.79 3.44 -13.81
C SER A 205 -14.77 2.98 -12.76
N VAL A 206 -14.68 3.54 -11.58
CA VAL A 206 -15.69 3.34 -10.54
C VAL A 206 -16.57 4.58 -10.48
N ASN A 207 -17.86 4.40 -10.78
CA ASN A 207 -18.90 5.39 -10.56
C ASN A 207 -19.80 4.89 -9.43
N ALA A 208 -20.11 5.78 -8.52
CA ALA A 208 -21.03 5.50 -7.42
C ALA A 208 -22.30 6.32 -7.57
N GLY A 209 -23.40 5.80 -7.05
CA GLY A 209 -24.66 6.51 -6.88
C GLY A 209 -24.76 7.16 -5.50
N ALA A 210 -25.58 8.20 -5.37
CA ALA A 210 -25.93 8.77 -4.07
C ALA A 210 -26.50 7.70 -3.14
N GLY A 211 -26.07 7.69 -1.87
CA GLY A 211 -26.47 6.73 -0.85
C GLY A 211 -25.74 5.39 -0.88
N GLN A 212 -24.94 5.11 -1.93
CA GLN A 212 -24.05 3.94 -1.94
C GLN A 212 -22.79 4.17 -1.08
N LYS A 213 -22.07 3.09 -0.81
CA LYS A 213 -20.82 3.07 -0.04
C LYS A 213 -19.78 2.21 -0.74
N LEU A 214 -18.51 2.51 -0.52
CA LEU A 214 -17.38 1.64 -0.86
C LEU A 214 -17.08 0.72 0.32
N TYR A 215 -17.01 -0.57 0.05
CA TYR A 215 -16.61 -1.62 0.99
C TYR A 215 -15.30 -2.23 0.50
N LEU A 216 -14.31 -2.35 1.37
CA LEU A 216 -13.00 -2.94 1.03
C LEU A 216 -12.62 -4.03 2.04
N THR A 217 -12.18 -5.16 1.53
CA THR A 217 -11.50 -6.21 2.31
C THR A 217 -10.01 -6.08 2.07
N VAL A 218 -9.27 -5.75 3.12
CA VAL A 218 -7.83 -5.44 3.04
C VAL A 218 -7.04 -6.45 3.85
N GLY A 219 -5.99 -7.00 3.26
CA GLY A 219 -5.01 -7.82 3.96
C GLY A 219 -5.45 -9.23 4.36
N ALA A 220 -6.69 -9.64 4.03
CA ALA A 220 -7.26 -10.92 4.45
C ALA A 220 -7.18 -12.02 3.39
N THR A 221 -6.84 -11.70 2.14
CA THR A 221 -6.84 -12.66 1.04
C THR A 221 -5.58 -13.52 1.01
N GLU A 222 -5.72 -14.79 0.64
CA GLU A 222 -4.59 -15.74 0.57
C GLU A 222 -3.57 -15.36 -0.51
N ASP A 223 -4.01 -14.71 -1.58
CA ASP A 223 -3.15 -14.23 -2.68
C ASP A 223 -2.52 -12.86 -2.40
N GLY A 224 -2.87 -12.22 -1.28
CA GLY A 224 -2.39 -10.89 -0.91
C GLY A 224 -3.04 -9.73 -1.68
N VAL A 225 -4.07 -10.00 -2.48
CA VAL A 225 -4.81 -8.99 -3.25
C VAL A 225 -6.03 -8.52 -2.48
N ASP A 226 -6.19 -7.22 -2.34
CA ASP A 226 -7.36 -6.62 -1.71
C ASP A 226 -8.56 -6.61 -2.66
N THR A 227 -9.75 -6.66 -2.10
CA THR A 227 -11.01 -6.67 -2.86
C THR A 227 -11.95 -5.58 -2.39
N GLY A 228 -12.90 -5.20 -3.24
CA GLY A 228 -13.88 -4.18 -2.90
C GLY A 228 -15.11 -4.19 -3.80
N GLU A 229 -16.13 -3.49 -3.33
CA GLU A 229 -17.39 -3.30 -4.05
C GLU A 229 -18.04 -1.97 -3.67
N VAL A 230 -18.80 -1.42 -4.59
CA VAL A 230 -19.70 -0.27 -4.35
C VAL A 230 -21.13 -0.78 -4.34
N LYS A 231 -21.85 -0.56 -3.25
CA LYS A 231 -23.26 -0.99 -3.12
C LYS A 231 -24.07 -0.07 -2.22
#